data_27bccd940bf0a48096c30b2c2dc221dc
#
_entry.id   27bccd940bf0a48096c30b2c2dc221dc
#
_cell.length_a   1.000
_cell.length_b   1.000
_cell.length_c   1.000
_cell.angle_alpha   90.00
_cell.angle_beta   90.00
_cell.angle_gamma   90.00
#
_symmetry.space_group_name_H-M   'P 1'
#
loop_
_entity.id
_entity.type
_entity.pdbx_description
1 polymer ?
#
loop_
_entity_poly.entity_id
_entity_poly.type
_entity_poly.pdbx_seq_one_letter_code
_entity_poly.pdbx_strand_id
1 'polypeptide(L)'
;MLRLPRLLSDGMVLQQKKRVHIWGWDTPGCEVMISFLGKEYLACTDEAGKFSIFLDALVPGGPYTMEIKDRQGQELVLSDIWIGDVWICSGQSNMELPMERVRDKYPGEIADCKNPAIRTFKITEHADFRGPLADHLSGEWKPAEENTILSFSATAYFFARQMNRMLGIPIGLINASLGGSRIESWMGKEMLEGYDDFLALAEKYADDNFRESRVSNNQAFAQKWHDGLDKADKGLAENWKQGIPKGTEDEWKNVEIPFFFADTELRDFIGSVWFCRSFTVSDKLAGKQAKLWLGTIVDSDTVYINGQWVGQTDYQYPPRKYTIPAGLLKKGENTIVIRVKCENGHGRFTPGKDYAFWNEEERVSLQGKWRYRIGAVCKQIEETDFVNWKPTGLYNGMMAPCHPYTIAGILWYQGEANSWNPDNYFDLTKRMMNGYREKWNDRELPYLYVQLPNFSGEIYDIDRNGNTCSWAPMREIQRSALSLPGTGMVVSMDLGEDNDLHPLNKKDIGFRLAMQAAAKLYGLDAECEGPMIKSVSAACTDESSGNYRISIQCEKCSGGMYAFSPNKGKSVDDFEVLDVLGNSYRAKVTLDTDRIVVEVVSMLAKPVMVRYCYGNTNKGALIYNRGGFPMSPFVMTL
;
A
#
# COMPACT_ATOMS: atom_id res chain seq x y z
N MET A 1 13.36 25.65 -28.56
CA MET A 1 12.78 26.39 -27.39
C MET A 1 13.27 25.71 -26.12
N LEU A 2 13.85 26.50 -25.23
CA LEU A 2 14.37 26.05 -23.94
C LEU A 2 13.24 25.49 -23.06
N ARG A 3 13.32 24.22 -22.63
CA ARG A 3 12.39 23.60 -21.72
C ARG A 3 13.08 22.58 -20.81
N LEU A 4 12.51 22.39 -19.63
CA LEU A 4 12.94 21.42 -18.62
C LEU A 4 11.91 20.30 -18.47
N PRO A 5 12.31 19.14 -17.94
CA PRO A 5 11.35 18.12 -17.54
C PRO A 5 10.55 18.59 -16.33
N ARG A 6 9.38 18.02 -16.13
CA ARG A 6 8.45 18.35 -15.03
C ARG A 6 9.08 18.25 -13.63
N LEU A 7 9.99 17.32 -13.44
CA LEU A 7 10.70 17.15 -12.17
C LEU A 7 11.61 18.31 -11.82
N LEU A 8 12.15 19.02 -12.84
CA LEU A 8 12.97 20.22 -12.66
C LEU A 8 12.08 21.46 -12.76
N SER A 9 11.42 21.80 -11.68
CA SER A 9 10.44 22.89 -11.59
C SER A 9 10.49 23.57 -10.22
N ASP A 10 9.72 24.65 -10.08
CA ASP A 10 9.58 25.35 -8.81
C ASP A 10 9.24 24.39 -7.68
N GLY A 11 9.81 24.64 -6.52
CA GLY A 11 9.56 23.84 -5.33
C GLY A 11 10.34 22.52 -5.28
N MET A 12 11.17 22.19 -6.25
CA MET A 12 11.92 20.93 -6.27
C MET A 12 12.91 20.80 -5.10
N VAL A 13 13.21 19.54 -4.76
CA VAL A 13 14.31 19.20 -3.83
C VAL A 13 15.42 18.54 -4.63
N LEU A 14 16.62 19.13 -4.62
CA LEU A 14 17.83 18.58 -5.26
C LEU A 14 18.61 17.72 -4.26
N GLN A 15 19.19 16.61 -4.73
CA GLN A 15 19.95 15.69 -3.89
C GLN A 15 21.22 16.33 -3.35
N GLN A 16 21.44 16.25 -2.04
CA GLN A 16 22.68 16.68 -1.39
C GLN A 16 23.84 15.70 -1.62
N LYS A 17 25.07 16.17 -1.39
CA LYS A 17 26.32 15.36 -1.31
C LYS A 17 26.64 14.52 -2.54
N LYS A 18 25.88 14.63 -3.60
CA LYS A 18 26.12 13.98 -4.90
C LYS A 18 26.20 15.07 -5.98
N ARG A 19 26.82 14.75 -7.12
CA ARG A 19 26.70 15.59 -8.32
C ARG A 19 25.24 15.54 -8.78
N VAL A 20 24.63 16.71 -9.01
CA VAL A 20 23.21 16.80 -9.37
C VAL A 20 23.05 16.99 -10.86
N HIS A 21 22.30 16.14 -11.50
CA HIS A 21 22.03 16.21 -12.91
C HIS A 21 20.85 17.16 -13.20
N ILE A 22 21.10 18.15 -14.03
CA ILE A 22 20.11 19.06 -14.62
C ILE A 22 20.12 18.83 -16.13
N TRP A 23 18.95 18.57 -16.70
CA TRP A 23 18.80 18.29 -18.12
C TRP A 23 17.55 18.96 -18.69
N GLY A 24 17.53 19.08 -20.00
CA GLY A 24 16.39 19.65 -20.71
C GLY A 24 16.61 19.63 -22.20
N TRP A 25 15.84 20.44 -22.88
CA TRP A 25 15.84 20.48 -24.34
C TRP A 25 15.87 21.94 -24.81
N ASP A 26 16.54 22.13 -25.94
CA ASP A 26 16.53 23.38 -26.69
C ASP A 26 16.86 23.09 -28.17
N THR A 27 17.05 24.13 -28.97
CA THR A 27 17.52 24.03 -30.35
C THR A 27 18.85 23.28 -30.41
N PRO A 28 19.05 22.31 -31.33
CA PRO A 28 20.32 21.61 -31.49
C PRO A 28 21.54 22.58 -31.64
N GLY A 29 22.63 22.27 -30.93
CA GLY A 29 23.84 23.06 -30.91
C GLY A 29 23.75 24.39 -30.13
N CYS A 30 22.64 24.64 -29.43
CA CYS A 30 22.49 25.82 -28.60
C CYS A 30 23.26 25.68 -27.29
N GLU A 31 23.98 26.71 -26.89
CA GLU A 31 24.62 26.79 -25.58
C GLU A 31 23.58 27.17 -24.51
N VAL A 32 23.56 26.41 -23.42
CA VAL A 32 22.70 26.63 -22.26
C VAL A 32 23.59 26.89 -21.04
N MET A 33 23.30 27.94 -20.30
CA MET A 33 23.99 28.31 -19.07
C MET A 33 23.02 28.17 -17.88
N ILE A 34 23.48 27.54 -16.80
CA ILE A 34 22.81 27.50 -15.51
C ILE A 34 23.59 28.29 -14.49
N SER A 35 22.94 29.28 -13.85
CA SER A 35 23.49 30.04 -12.72
C SER A 35 22.81 29.55 -11.44
N PHE A 36 23.60 28.95 -10.53
CA PHE A 36 23.09 28.42 -9.27
C PHE A 36 24.12 28.53 -8.14
N LEU A 37 23.72 29.09 -7.00
CA LEU A 37 24.57 29.29 -5.80
C LEU A 37 25.90 30.03 -6.11
N GLY A 38 25.87 31.04 -6.99
CA GLY A 38 27.02 31.83 -7.37
C GLY A 38 28.00 31.14 -8.32
N LYS A 39 27.64 30.02 -8.90
CA LYS A 39 28.39 29.29 -9.93
C LYS A 39 27.64 29.29 -11.24
N GLU A 40 28.38 29.24 -12.33
CA GLU A 40 27.86 29.09 -13.69
C GLU A 40 28.31 27.75 -14.28
N TYR A 41 27.38 27.08 -14.94
CA TYR A 41 27.59 25.81 -15.61
C TYR A 41 27.11 25.89 -17.05
N LEU A 42 27.90 25.41 -17.98
CA LEU A 42 27.65 25.53 -19.41
C LEU A 42 27.57 24.14 -20.05
N ALA A 43 26.66 23.98 -20.98
CA ALA A 43 26.62 22.85 -21.90
C ALA A 43 26.00 23.24 -23.24
N CYS A 44 26.35 22.50 -24.30
CA CYS A 44 25.67 22.62 -25.58
C CYS A 44 24.66 21.48 -25.73
N THR A 45 23.53 21.75 -26.36
CA THR A 45 22.59 20.72 -26.75
C THR A 45 23.19 19.84 -27.84
N ASP A 46 22.86 18.55 -27.77
CA ASP A 46 23.24 17.57 -28.81
C ASP A 46 22.38 17.70 -30.08
N GLU A 47 22.58 16.79 -31.03
CA GLU A 47 21.84 16.76 -32.30
C GLU A 47 20.32 16.54 -32.11
N ALA A 48 19.90 15.92 -30.99
CA ALA A 48 18.50 15.75 -30.61
C ALA A 48 17.95 16.96 -29.83
N GLY A 49 18.75 18.01 -29.64
CA GLY A 49 18.40 19.20 -28.88
C GLY A 49 18.40 19.00 -27.37
N LYS A 50 19.03 17.94 -26.85
CA LYS A 50 19.10 17.66 -25.42
C LYS A 50 20.39 18.20 -24.82
N PHE A 51 20.29 18.90 -23.66
CA PHE A 51 21.46 19.28 -22.86
C PHE A 51 21.50 18.49 -21.56
N SER A 52 22.69 18.35 -20.99
CA SER A 52 22.96 17.64 -19.75
C SER A 52 24.07 18.36 -19.00
N ILE A 53 23.78 18.84 -17.79
CA ILE A 53 24.68 19.60 -16.93
C ILE A 53 24.72 18.90 -15.57
N PHE A 54 25.92 18.75 -15.00
CA PHE A 54 26.10 18.24 -13.65
C PHE A 54 26.59 19.33 -12.72
N LEU A 55 25.75 19.72 -11.77
CA LEU A 55 26.16 20.61 -10.69
C LEU A 55 27.10 19.86 -9.74
N ASP A 56 27.98 20.60 -9.07
CA ASP A 56 28.80 20.04 -7.98
C ASP A 56 27.95 19.51 -6.83
N ALA A 57 28.57 18.73 -5.95
CA ALA A 57 27.91 18.24 -4.76
C ALA A 57 27.40 19.41 -3.89
N LEU A 58 26.11 19.37 -3.55
CA LEU A 58 25.39 20.45 -2.87
C LEU A 58 25.35 20.22 -1.36
N VAL A 59 25.23 21.33 -0.62
CA VAL A 59 25.05 21.34 0.85
C VAL A 59 23.57 21.59 1.16
N PRO A 60 22.98 20.90 2.16
CA PRO A 60 21.56 21.06 2.50
C PRO A 60 21.18 22.49 2.83
N GLY A 61 20.01 22.92 2.39
CA GLY A 61 19.47 24.25 2.67
C GLY A 61 18.37 24.65 1.70
N GLY A 62 18.00 25.92 1.72
CA GLY A 62 16.96 26.51 0.86
C GLY A 62 16.06 27.47 1.63
N PRO A 63 15.11 28.13 0.93
CA PRO A 63 14.90 28.04 -0.52
C PRO A 63 15.92 28.85 -1.35
N TYR A 64 16.21 28.36 -2.55
CA TYR A 64 17.13 28.99 -3.52
C TYR A 64 16.42 29.24 -4.85
N THR A 65 17.08 30.03 -5.70
CA THR A 65 16.66 30.30 -7.07
C THR A 65 17.73 29.84 -8.05
N MET A 66 17.34 29.29 -9.19
CA MET A 66 18.20 28.86 -10.29
C MET A 66 17.77 29.59 -11.56
N GLU A 67 18.73 30.20 -12.25
CA GLU A 67 18.52 30.82 -13.57
C GLU A 67 19.09 29.92 -14.65
N ILE A 68 18.35 29.75 -15.74
CA ILE A 68 18.75 28.95 -16.89
C ILE A 68 18.54 29.82 -18.13
N LYS A 69 19.59 30.05 -18.88
CA LYS A 69 19.56 30.93 -20.05
C LYS A 69 20.13 30.21 -21.27
N ASP A 70 19.51 30.39 -22.41
CA ASP A 70 20.09 29.98 -23.68
C ASP A 70 20.81 31.16 -24.38
N ARG A 71 21.60 30.82 -25.39
CA ARG A 71 22.32 31.81 -26.18
C ARG A 71 21.40 32.69 -27.06
N GLN A 72 20.12 32.28 -27.23
CA GLN A 72 19.12 33.02 -28.01
C GLN A 72 18.33 34.03 -27.17
N GLY A 73 18.62 34.10 -25.86
CA GLY A 73 18.02 35.05 -24.92
C GLY A 73 16.73 34.55 -24.27
N GLN A 74 16.41 33.24 -24.38
CA GLN A 74 15.35 32.62 -23.57
C GLN A 74 15.87 32.42 -22.16
N GLU A 75 15.02 32.68 -21.17
CA GLU A 75 15.34 32.57 -19.76
C GLU A 75 14.24 31.82 -19.01
N LEU A 76 14.65 30.89 -18.16
CA LEU A 76 13.81 30.19 -17.18
C LEU A 76 14.38 30.49 -15.79
N VAL A 77 13.51 30.89 -14.87
CA VAL A 77 13.88 31.12 -13.47
C VAL A 77 13.08 30.13 -12.63
N LEU A 78 13.78 29.24 -11.97
CA LEU A 78 13.17 28.28 -11.00
C LEU A 78 13.36 28.82 -9.59
N SER A 79 12.29 28.85 -8.83
CA SER A 79 12.24 29.40 -7.48
C SER A 79 11.92 28.31 -6.44
N ASP A 80 12.11 28.66 -5.17
CA ASP A 80 11.76 27.80 -4.03
C ASP A 80 12.45 26.41 -4.08
N ILE A 81 13.72 26.38 -4.53
CA ILE A 81 14.52 25.16 -4.64
C ILE A 81 15.12 24.82 -3.29
N TRP A 82 14.98 23.57 -2.88
CA TRP A 82 15.56 23.04 -1.65
C TRP A 82 16.66 22.03 -1.97
N ILE A 83 17.63 21.90 -1.09
CA ILE A 83 18.70 20.91 -1.19
C ILE A 83 18.60 19.99 0.03
N GLY A 84 18.47 18.71 -0.20
CA GLY A 84 18.32 17.70 0.84
C GLY A 84 18.38 16.30 0.26
N ASP A 85 17.64 15.35 0.82
CA ASP A 85 17.55 13.99 0.29
C ASP A 85 16.30 13.81 -0.56
N VAL A 86 16.47 13.16 -1.70
CA VAL A 86 15.37 12.82 -2.59
C VAL A 86 15.16 11.32 -2.64
N TRP A 87 13.93 10.88 -2.43
CA TRP A 87 13.57 9.47 -2.41
C TRP A 87 12.48 9.16 -3.44
N ILE A 88 12.69 8.07 -4.22
CA ILE A 88 11.61 7.47 -4.98
C ILE A 88 10.75 6.66 -4.02
N CYS A 89 9.44 6.90 -4.01
CA CYS A 89 8.46 6.16 -3.24
C CYS A 89 7.58 5.38 -4.22
N SER A 90 7.78 4.06 -4.33
CA SER A 90 7.14 3.27 -5.37
C SER A 90 6.54 1.97 -4.83
N GLY A 91 5.70 1.34 -5.63
CA GLY A 91 4.97 0.13 -5.29
C GLY A 91 3.47 0.26 -5.58
N GLN A 92 2.65 -0.37 -4.73
CA GLN A 92 1.21 -0.40 -4.94
C GLN A 92 0.42 0.39 -3.88
N SER A 93 -0.85 0.05 -3.67
CA SER A 93 -1.80 0.80 -2.85
C SER A 93 -1.31 1.14 -1.43
N ASN A 94 -0.52 0.29 -0.78
CA ASN A 94 0.00 0.57 0.55
C ASN A 94 1.13 1.63 0.57
N MET A 95 1.80 1.87 -0.57
CA MET A 95 2.65 3.05 -0.78
C MET A 95 1.81 4.25 -1.24
N GLU A 96 0.83 4.03 -2.10
CA GLU A 96 0.01 5.10 -2.67
C GLU A 96 -0.92 5.75 -1.64
N LEU A 97 -1.39 5.00 -0.64
CA LEU A 97 -2.45 5.39 0.32
C LEU A 97 -2.22 6.81 0.87
N PRO A 98 -3.14 7.74 0.59
CA PRO A 98 -2.96 9.14 0.95
C PRO A 98 -3.18 9.40 2.45
N MET A 99 -2.59 10.48 2.96
CA MET A 99 -2.78 10.96 4.34
C MET A 99 -4.25 11.19 4.68
N GLU A 100 -5.09 11.52 3.70
CA GLU A 100 -6.54 11.61 3.88
C GLU A 100 -7.15 10.34 4.49
N ARG A 101 -6.70 9.16 4.06
CA ARG A 101 -7.20 7.86 4.55
C ARG A 101 -6.86 7.61 6.01
N VAL A 102 -5.78 8.19 6.51
CA VAL A 102 -5.29 8.02 7.88
C VAL A 102 -5.58 9.22 8.79
N ARG A 103 -6.24 10.25 8.28
CA ARG A 103 -6.49 11.50 9.01
C ARG A 103 -7.21 11.32 10.35
N ASP A 104 -8.18 10.39 10.41
CA ASP A 104 -8.95 10.15 11.65
C ASP A 104 -8.12 9.39 12.70
N LYS A 105 -7.12 8.61 12.26
CA LYS A 105 -6.17 7.93 13.16
C LYS A 105 -5.10 8.91 13.68
N TYR A 106 -4.72 9.88 12.88
CA TYR A 106 -3.64 10.83 13.16
C TYR A 106 -4.06 12.29 12.98
N PRO A 107 -5.12 12.77 13.66
CA PRO A 107 -5.61 14.14 13.47
C PRO A 107 -4.57 15.21 13.84
N GLY A 108 -3.74 14.97 14.85
CA GLY A 108 -2.65 15.87 15.23
C GLY A 108 -1.56 15.99 14.15
N GLU A 109 -1.31 14.90 13.39
CA GLU A 109 -0.34 14.93 12.30
C GLU A 109 -0.79 15.80 11.12
N ILE A 110 -2.10 15.94 10.93
CA ILE A 110 -2.67 16.84 9.92
C ILE A 110 -2.61 18.30 10.41
N ALA A 111 -2.98 18.53 11.67
CA ALA A 111 -2.96 19.88 12.25
C ALA A 111 -1.55 20.47 12.32
N ASP A 112 -0.54 19.63 12.62
CA ASP A 112 0.87 20.03 12.79
C ASP A 112 1.73 19.74 11.56
N CYS A 113 1.13 19.60 10.36
CA CYS A 113 1.84 19.16 9.17
C CYS A 113 2.75 20.20 8.52
N LYS A 114 2.58 21.48 8.85
CA LYS A 114 3.28 22.57 8.15
C LYS A 114 4.80 22.45 8.27
N ASN A 115 5.41 22.02 7.19
CA ASN A 115 6.86 21.90 7.07
C ASN A 115 7.29 22.10 5.59
N PRO A 116 7.73 23.29 5.19
CA PRO A 116 8.10 23.57 3.80
C PRO A 116 9.33 22.80 3.32
N ALA A 117 10.11 22.22 4.24
CA ALA A 117 11.27 21.38 3.92
C ALA A 117 10.90 19.92 3.57
N ILE A 118 9.63 19.52 3.72
CA ILE A 118 9.13 18.21 3.27
C ILE A 118 8.26 18.44 2.05
N ARG A 119 8.63 17.83 0.94
CA ARG A 119 7.97 18.05 -0.35
C ARG A 119 7.68 16.77 -1.07
N THR A 120 6.58 16.72 -1.81
CA THR A 120 6.24 15.60 -2.68
C THR A 120 6.05 16.06 -4.12
N PHE A 121 6.48 15.21 -5.05
CA PHE A 121 6.08 15.25 -6.45
C PHE A 121 5.27 13.98 -6.72
N LYS A 122 3.96 14.10 -6.79
CA LYS A 122 3.10 12.96 -7.14
C LYS A 122 3.01 12.84 -8.65
N ILE A 123 3.52 11.73 -9.18
CA ILE A 123 3.43 11.42 -10.60
C ILE A 123 1.99 11.02 -10.92
N THR A 124 1.42 11.63 -11.96
CA THR A 124 0.12 11.22 -12.47
C THR A 124 0.19 9.83 -13.06
N GLU A 125 -0.76 8.97 -12.70
CA GLU A 125 -0.86 7.62 -13.21
C GLU A 125 -0.88 7.60 -14.74
N HIS A 126 0.08 6.90 -15.31
CA HIS A 126 0.18 6.70 -16.75
C HIS A 126 1.01 5.45 -17.07
N ALA A 127 0.44 4.56 -17.87
CA ALA A 127 1.16 3.42 -18.44
C ALA A 127 1.44 3.67 -19.92
N ASP A 128 2.70 3.52 -20.34
CA ASP A 128 3.08 3.55 -21.75
C ASP A 128 3.73 2.21 -22.13
N PHE A 129 3.26 1.59 -23.23
CA PHE A 129 3.75 0.29 -23.69
C PHE A 129 4.62 0.41 -24.95
N ARG A 130 4.74 1.60 -25.54
CA ARG A 130 5.56 1.86 -26.73
C ARG A 130 7.03 2.01 -26.36
N GLY A 131 7.31 2.50 -25.14
CA GLY A 131 8.66 2.66 -24.62
C GLY A 131 8.78 3.68 -23.52
N PRO A 132 9.97 3.81 -22.91
CA PRO A 132 10.20 4.78 -21.84
C PRO A 132 9.95 6.22 -22.29
N LEU A 133 9.14 6.95 -21.53
CA LEU A 133 8.95 8.38 -21.74
C LEU A 133 10.17 9.18 -21.27
N ALA A 134 10.45 10.29 -21.93
CA ALA A 134 11.53 11.20 -21.57
C ALA A 134 11.15 12.19 -20.47
N ASP A 135 9.84 12.39 -20.22
CA ASP A 135 9.29 13.32 -19.26
C ASP A 135 7.91 12.85 -18.79
N HIS A 136 7.49 13.29 -17.62
CA HIS A 136 6.14 13.01 -17.11
C HIS A 136 5.09 13.86 -17.86
N LEU A 137 3.86 13.33 -17.96
CA LEU A 137 2.75 14.07 -18.58
C LEU A 137 2.32 15.28 -17.74
N SER A 138 2.35 15.13 -16.42
CA SER A 138 2.02 16.18 -15.45
C SER A 138 2.67 15.88 -14.10
N GLY A 139 2.68 16.87 -13.23
CA GLY A 139 3.18 16.79 -11.87
C GLY A 139 3.70 18.16 -11.41
N GLU A 140 3.74 18.34 -10.11
CA GLU A 140 4.26 19.54 -9.46
C GLU A 140 4.79 19.18 -8.07
N TRP A 141 5.79 19.91 -7.60
CA TRP A 141 6.27 19.81 -6.23
C TRP A 141 5.35 20.55 -5.28
N LYS A 142 4.93 19.89 -4.21
CA LYS A 142 4.08 20.48 -3.18
C LYS A 142 4.75 20.36 -1.81
N PRO A 143 4.79 21.45 -1.03
CA PRO A 143 5.24 21.40 0.37
C PRO A 143 4.19 20.72 1.24
N ALA A 144 4.61 20.17 2.40
CA ALA A 144 3.69 19.67 3.42
C ALA A 144 3.01 20.85 4.13
N GLU A 145 1.76 21.09 3.79
CA GLU A 145 0.89 22.15 4.31
C GLU A 145 -0.55 21.63 4.47
N GLU A 146 -1.39 22.34 5.19
CA GLU A 146 -2.77 21.94 5.49
C GLU A 146 -3.60 21.62 4.23
N ASN A 147 -3.42 22.39 3.17
CA ASN A 147 -4.14 22.23 1.89
C ASN A 147 -3.55 21.16 0.96
N THR A 148 -2.33 20.68 1.20
CA THR A 148 -1.64 19.71 0.32
C THR A 148 -1.43 18.35 0.97
N ILE A 149 -1.27 18.31 2.30
CA ILE A 149 -0.88 17.12 3.05
C ILE A 149 -1.80 15.92 2.83
N LEU A 150 -3.10 16.15 2.66
CA LEU A 150 -4.09 15.08 2.50
C LEU A 150 -3.82 14.22 1.26
N SER A 151 -3.14 14.76 0.24
CA SER A 151 -2.79 14.06 -0.99
C SER A 151 -1.43 13.32 -0.92
N PHE A 152 -0.60 13.56 0.10
CA PHE A 152 0.69 12.89 0.25
C PHE A 152 0.49 11.40 0.53
N SER A 153 1.39 10.55 0.00
CA SER A 153 1.52 9.18 0.49
C SER A 153 1.76 9.17 1.99
N ALA A 154 0.91 8.49 2.76
CA ALA A 154 1.05 8.45 4.21
C ALA A 154 2.36 7.76 4.63
N THR A 155 2.72 6.65 3.98
CA THR A 155 3.99 5.95 4.23
C THR A 155 5.19 6.87 3.97
N ALA A 156 5.21 7.52 2.80
CA ALA A 156 6.31 8.40 2.41
C ALA A 156 6.39 9.67 3.29
N TYR A 157 5.24 10.26 3.64
CA TYR A 157 5.21 11.42 4.53
C TYR A 157 5.78 11.12 5.92
N PHE A 158 5.35 10.03 6.56
CA PHE A 158 5.86 9.68 7.87
C PHE A 158 7.36 9.32 7.84
N PHE A 159 7.82 8.70 6.76
CA PHE A 159 9.25 8.52 6.52
C PHE A 159 9.97 9.86 6.44
N ALA A 160 9.54 10.76 5.56
CA ALA A 160 10.18 12.06 5.38
C ALA A 160 10.18 12.92 6.65
N ARG A 161 9.06 12.91 7.38
CA ARG A 161 8.95 13.62 8.67
C ARG A 161 9.96 13.12 9.69
N GLN A 162 10.13 11.80 9.79
CA GLN A 162 11.11 11.21 10.70
C GLN A 162 12.54 11.50 10.26
N MET A 163 12.85 11.40 8.96
CA MET A 163 14.17 11.73 8.42
C MET A 163 14.51 13.21 8.64
N ASN A 164 13.59 14.10 8.30
CA ASN A 164 13.76 15.54 8.53
C ASN A 164 14.01 15.87 10.01
N ARG A 165 13.27 15.21 10.92
CA ARG A 165 13.44 15.37 12.37
C ARG A 165 14.81 14.91 12.86
N MET A 166 15.34 13.81 12.33
CA MET A 166 16.64 13.25 12.75
C MET A 166 17.84 14.01 12.16
N LEU A 167 17.72 14.43 10.90
CA LEU A 167 18.85 14.97 10.15
C LEU A 167 18.83 16.50 10.03
N GLY A 168 17.68 17.14 10.23
CA GLY A 168 17.50 18.58 10.06
C GLY A 168 17.62 19.06 8.61
N ILE A 169 17.44 18.17 7.62
CA ILE A 169 17.59 18.47 6.19
C ILE A 169 16.25 18.40 5.45
N PRO A 170 16.10 19.10 4.31
CA PRO A 170 14.96 18.96 3.43
C PRO A 170 14.82 17.54 2.87
N ILE A 171 13.57 17.08 2.67
CA ILE A 171 13.27 15.77 2.11
C ILE A 171 12.30 15.91 0.94
N GLY A 172 12.71 15.44 -0.22
CA GLY A 172 11.89 15.33 -1.43
C GLY A 172 11.40 13.91 -1.64
N LEU A 173 10.12 13.76 -1.94
CA LEU A 173 9.45 12.49 -2.19
C LEU A 173 8.91 12.48 -3.61
N ILE A 174 9.47 11.66 -4.49
CA ILE A 174 8.92 11.42 -5.83
C ILE A 174 8.04 10.18 -5.73
N ASN A 175 6.72 10.37 -5.76
CA ASN A 175 5.76 9.30 -5.57
C ASN A 175 5.33 8.71 -6.92
N ALA A 176 5.87 7.51 -7.23
CA ALA A 176 5.57 6.69 -8.39
C ALA A 176 4.91 5.38 -7.91
N SER A 177 3.66 5.43 -7.48
CA SER A 177 2.93 4.27 -6.95
C SER A 177 1.53 4.16 -7.54
N LEU A 178 1.05 2.92 -7.68
CA LEU A 178 -0.29 2.62 -8.21
C LEU A 178 -0.89 1.39 -7.54
N GLY A 179 -2.11 1.52 -7.00
CA GLY A 179 -2.86 0.43 -6.39
C GLY A 179 -3.06 -0.77 -7.33
N GLY A 180 -2.91 -1.99 -6.79
CA GLY A 180 -3.10 -3.24 -7.52
C GLY A 180 -1.99 -3.61 -8.50
N SER A 181 -0.99 -2.77 -8.71
CA SER A 181 0.09 -3.03 -9.67
C SER A 181 1.01 -4.15 -9.21
N ARG A 182 1.45 -4.95 -10.18
CA ARG A 182 2.42 -6.03 -10.00
C ARG A 182 3.84 -5.54 -10.25
N ILE A 183 4.85 -6.25 -9.73
CA ILE A 183 6.25 -5.85 -9.88
C ILE A 183 6.68 -5.73 -11.34
N GLU A 184 6.22 -6.64 -12.21
CA GLU A 184 6.55 -6.64 -13.64
C GLU A 184 6.06 -5.40 -14.39
N SER A 185 5.06 -4.70 -13.90
CA SER A 185 4.62 -3.43 -14.48
C SER A 185 5.59 -2.26 -14.26
N TRP A 186 6.45 -2.38 -13.23
CA TRP A 186 7.50 -1.43 -12.87
C TRP A 186 8.88 -1.79 -13.44
N MET A 187 8.97 -2.74 -14.37
CA MET A 187 10.23 -3.23 -14.94
C MET A 187 10.33 -2.90 -16.42
N GLY A 188 11.51 -2.47 -16.86
CA GLY A 188 11.81 -2.29 -18.29
C GLY A 188 11.93 -3.63 -19.02
N LYS A 189 11.80 -3.62 -20.33
CA LYS A 189 11.91 -4.85 -21.17
C LYS A 189 13.21 -5.60 -20.91
N GLU A 190 14.31 -4.90 -20.75
CA GLU A 190 15.63 -5.47 -20.46
C GLU A 190 15.70 -6.20 -19.11
N MET A 191 14.92 -5.77 -18.14
CA MET A 191 14.84 -6.41 -16.82
C MET A 191 13.97 -7.68 -16.87
N LEU A 192 13.10 -7.81 -17.86
CA LEU A 192 12.19 -8.93 -18.10
C LEU A 192 12.72 -9.93 -19.12
N GLU A 193 13.97 -9.81 -19.55
CA GLU A 193 14.58 -10.75 -20.50
C GLU A 193 14.51 -12.19 -19.96
N GLY A 194 14.00 -13.12 -20.79
CA GLY A 194 13.72 -14.50 -20.39
C GLY A 194 12.35 -14.76 -19.76
N TYR A 195 11.54 -13.71 -19.56
CA TYR A 195 10.12 -13.81 -19.20
C TYR A 195 9.26 -13.52 -20.44
N ASP A 196 9.30 -14.46 -21.40
CA ASP A 196 8.70 -14.26 -22.73
C ASP A 196 7.20 -13.95 -22.68
N ASP A 197 6.47 -14.55 -21.74
CA ASP A 197 5.04 -14.27 -21.53
C ASP A 197 4.79 -12.80 -21.13
N PHE A 198 5.62 -12.23 -20.26
CA PHE A 198 5.51 -10.81 -19.88
C PHE A 198 5.86 -9.90 -21.05
N LEU A 199 6.89 -10.24 -21.82
CA LEU A 199 7.30 -9.47 -22.98
C LEU A 199 6.25 -9.51 -24.09
N ALA A 200 5.69 -10.69 -24.39
CA ALA A 200 4.61 -10.85 -25.36
C ALA A 200 3.35 -10.07 -24.95
N LEU A 201 3.04 -10.07 -23.64
CA LEU A 201 1.92 -9.30 -23.11
C LEU A 201 2.17 -7.80 -23.26
N ALA A 202 3.37 -7.29 -22.93
CA ALA A 202 3.73 -5.90 -23.10
C ALA A 202 3.64 -5.46 -24.57
N GLU A 203 4.11 -6.29 -25.52
CA GLU A 203 4.02 -6.04 -26.96
C GLU A 203 2.57 -5.96 -27.43
N LYS A 204 1.71 -6.86 -26.96
CA LYS A 204 0.28 -6.84 -27.28
C LYS A 204 -0.40 -5.54 -26.85
N TYR A 205 -0.04 -4.98 -25.66
CA TYR A 205 -0.59 -3.72 -25.19
C TYR A 205 0.08 -2.49 -25.81
N ALA A 206 1.17 -2.65 -26.55
CA ALA A 206 1.78 -1.58 -27.35
C ALA A 206 0.92 -1.20 -28.56
N ASP A 207 0.05 -2.10 -29.05
CA ASP A 207 -0.98 -1.78 -30.05
C ASP A 207 -2.07 -0.88 -29.45
N ASP A 208 -2.12 0.37 -29.91
CA ASP A 208 -3.08 1.36 -29.44
C ASP A 208 -4.54 0.92 -29.64
N ASN A 209 -4.86 0.33 -30.81
CA ASN A 209 -6.23 -0.12 -31.09
C ASN A 209 -6.65 -1.24 -30.15
N PHE A 210 -5.75 -2.19 -29.90
CA PHE A 210 -6.01 -3.26 -28.93
C PHE A 210 -6.24 -2.68 -27.55
N ARG A 211 -5.34 -1.81 -27.07
CA ARG A 211 -5.41 -1.20 -25.75
C ARG A 211 -6.67 -0.37 -25.55
N GLU A 212 -7.01 0.50 -26.50
CA GLU A 212 -8.22 1.33 -26.48
C GLU A 212 -9.49 0.47 -26.50
N SER A 213 -9.48 -0.62 -27.27
CA SER A 213 -10.60 -1.58 -27.28
C SER A 213 -10.81 -2.22 -25.89
N ARG A 214 -9.71 -2.55 -25.17
CA ARG A 214 -9.81 -3.12 -23.81
C ARG A 214 -10.41 -2.13 -22.82
N VAL A 215 -9.95 -0.88 -22.85
CA VAL A 215 -10.49 0.21 -21.99
C VAL A 215 -11.98 0.44 -22.29
N SER A 216 -12.33 0.56 -23.57
CA SER A 216 -13.72 0.76 -24.00
C SER A 216 -14.62 -0.41 -23.61
N ASN A 217 -14.15 -1.65 -23.78
CA ASN A 217 -14.89 -2.84 -23.39
C ASN A 217 -15.12 -2.89 -21.87
N ASN A 218 -14.10 -2.59 -21.04
CA ASN A 218 -14.27 -2.52 -19.59
C ASN A 218 -15.39 -1.56 -19.19
N GLN A 219 -15.39 -0.36 -19.78
CA GLN A 219 -16.42 0.65 -19.52
C GLN A 219 -17.81 0.18 -19.99
N ALA A 220 -17.91 -0.37 -21.20
CA ALA A 220 -19.16 -0.85 -21.76
C ALA A 220 -19.75 -2.02 -20.96
N PHE A 221 -18.93 -2.96 -20.53
CA PHE A 221 -19.37 -4.10 -19.72
C PHE A 221 -19.84 -3.67 -18.33
N ALA A 222 -19.06 -2.82 -17.65
CA ALA A 222 -19.45 -2.26 -16.35
C ALA A 222 -20.77 -1.49 -16.46
N GLN A 223 -20.88 -0.58 -17.43
CA GLN A 223 -22.11 0.22 -17.63
C GLN A 223 -23.31 -0.68 -17.90
N LYS A 224 -23.19 -1.63 -18.84
CA LYS A 224 -24.25 -2.59 -19.17
C LYS A 224 -24.70 -3.41 -17.96
N TRP A 225 -23.75 -3.84 -17.14
CA TRP A 225 -24.05 -4.60 -15.93
C TRP A 225 -24.81 -3.75 -14.91
N HIS A 226 -24.33 -2.53 -14.61
CA HIS A 226 -24.97 -1.61 -13.68
C HIS A 226 -26.35 -1.17 -14.15
N ASP A 227 -26.53 -0.81 -15.41
CA ASP A 227 -27.83 -0.43 -15.98
C ASP A 227 -28.82 -1.60 -15.92
N GLY A 228 -28.34 -2.82 -16.22
CA GLY A 228 -29.14 -4.04 -16.13
C GLY A 228 -29.60 -4.33 -14.69
N LEU A 229 -28.66 -4.19 -13.74
CA LEU A 229 -28.96 -4.34 -12.31
C LEU A 229 -30.00 -3.32 -11.84
N ASP A 230 -29.79 -2.03 -12.14
CA ASP A 230 -30.66 -0.96 -11.69
C ASP A 230 -32.08 -1.10 -12.28
N LYS A 231 -32.18 -1.52 -13.54
CA LYS A 231 -33.47 -1.80 -14.20
C LYS A 231 -34.22 -2.96 -13.57
N ALA A 232 -33.49 -3.99 -13.08
CA ALA A 232 -34.09 -5.18 -12.47
C ALA A 232 -34.36 -5.02 -10.98
N ASP A 233 -33.81 -4.00 -10.35
CA ASP A 233 -33.85 -3.79 -8.90
C ASP A 233 -35.25 -3.35 -8.43
N LYS A 234 -35.96 -4.29 -7.76
CA LYS A 234 -37.28 -4.03 -7.17
C LYS A 234 -37.25 -2.90 -6.14
N GLY A 235 -36.14 -2.78 -5.37
CA GLY A 235 -36.02 -1.76 -4.35
C GLY A 235 -35.99 -0.34 -4.92
N LEU A 236 -35.42 -0.16 -6.13
CA LEU A 236 -35.51 1.09 -6.86
C LEU A 236 -36.93 1.33 -7.38
N ALA A 237 -37.53 0.32 -8.01
CA ALA A 237 -38.89 0.42 -8.58
C ALA A 237 -39.98 0.70 -7.51
N GLU A 238 -39.86 0.05 -6.35
CA GLU A 238 -40.81 0.12 -5.23
C GLU A 238 -40.40 1.17 -4.16
N ASN A 239 -39.34 1.92 -4.40
CA ASN A 239 -38.88 3.03 -3.54
C ASN A 239 -38.51 2.60 -2.10
N TRP A 240 -37.81 1.45 -1.94
CA TRP A 240 -37.43 0.89 -0.63
C TRP A 240 -36.47 1.79 0.17
N LYS A 241 -35.91 2.81 -0.41
CA LYS A 241 -35.15 3.84 0.32
C LYS A 241 -35.96 4.55 1.42
N GLN A 242 -37.31 4.49 1.37
CA GLN A 242 -38.19 5.02 2.41
C GLN A 242 -38.33 4.08 3.63
N GLY A 243 -37.80 2.86 3.57
CA GLY A 243 -37.96 1.82 4.56
C GLY A 243 -38.74 0.62 4.03
N ILE A 244 -39.15 -0.27 4.92
CA ILE A 244 -39.94 -1.46 4.58
C ILE A 244 -41.35 -1.03 4.19
N PRO A 245 -41.82 -1.35 2.95
CA PRO A 245 -43.18 -1.03 2.56
C PRO A 245 -44.23 -1.77 3.43
N LYS A 246 -45.31 -1.07 3.78
CA LYS A 246 -46.38 -1.68 4.59
C LYS A 246 -46.99 -2.90 3.90
N GLY A 247 -47.14 -4.00 4.68
CA GLY A 247 -47.71 -5.24 4.21
C GLY A 247 -46.71 -6.15 3.48
N THR A 248 -45.44 -5.81 3.47
CA THR A 248 -44.34 -6.65 2.92
C THR A 248 -43.33 -7.04 3.98
N GLU A 249 -43.65 -6.85 5.25
CA GLU A 249 -42.74 -7.10 6.37
C GLU A 249 -42.23 -8.55 6.38
N ASP A 250 -43.07 -9.53 6.04
CA ASP A 250 -42.71 -10.95 6.01
C ASP A 250 -41.74 -11.30 4.87
N GLU A 251 -41.60 -10.44 3.86
CA GLU A 251 -40.66 -10.65 2.75
C GLU A 251 -39.24 -10.18 3.09
N TRP A 252 -39.08 -9.49 4.24
CA TRP A 252 -37.80 -9.02 4.73
C TRP A 252 -37.25 -9.96 5.78
N LYS A 253 -36.08 -10.54 5.51
CA LYS A 253 -35.42 -11.50 6.38
C LYS A 253 -34.56 -10.80 7.43
N ASN A 254 -34.34 -11.47 8.57
CA ASN A 254 -33.49 -10.95 9.64
C ASN A 254 -32.02 -11.29 9.37
N VAL A 255 -31.13 -10.38 9.76
CA VAL A 255 -29.69 -10.56 9.74
C VAL A 255 -29.04 -9.74 10.84
N GLU A 256 -27.85 -10.10 11.27
CA GLU A 256 -27.05 -9.31 12.20
C GLU A 256 -25.86 -8.67 11.46
N ILE A 257 -25.75 -7.35 11.50
CA ILE A 257 -24.58 -6.60 10.97
C ILE A 257 -23.59 -6.36 12.12
N PRO A 258 -22.26 -6.58 11.93
CA PRO A 258 -21.59 -7.00 10.69
C PRO A 258 -21.60 -8.51 10.45
N PHE A 259 -21.46 -8.96 9.18
CA PHE A 259 -21.45 -10.36 8.80
C PHE A 259 -20.86 -10.56 7.40
N PHE A 260 -20.44 -11.79 7.09
CA PHE A 260 -20.09 -12.22 5.74
C PHE A 260 -21.31 -12.84 5.05
N PHE A 261 -21.54 -12.51 3.78
CA PHE A 261 -22.59 -13.15 2.99
C PHE A 261 -22.37 -14.66 2.88
N ALA A 262 -21.10 -15.09 2.86
CA ALA A 262 -20.73 -16.50 2.85
C ALA A 262 -21.29 -17.33 4.03
N ASP A 263 -21.59 -16.69 5.15
CA ASP A 263 -22.13 -17.35 6.36
C ASP A 263 -23.66 -17.47 6.34
N THR A 264 -24.31 -17.03 5.27
CA THR A 264 -25.76 -16.96 5.14
C THR A 264 -26.22 -17.55 3.80
N GLU A 265 -27.52 -17.46 3.53
CA GLU A 265 -28.09 -17.80 2.22
C GLU A 265 -27.67 -16.84 1.08
N LEU A 266 -26.99 -15.74 1.41
CA LEU A 266 -26.39 -14.82 0.42
C LEU A 266 -24.99 -15.30 -0.03
N ARG A 267 -24.57 -16.51 0.32
CA ARG A 267 -23.32 -17.10 -0.20
C ARG A 267 -23.31 -17.02 -1.74
N ASP A 268 -22.21 -16.56 -2.30
CA ASP A 268 -21.98 -16.38 -3.75
C ASP A 268 -23.03 -15.47 -4.44
N PHE A 269 -23.73 -14.64 -3.66
CA PHE A 269 -24.76 -13.76 -4.17
C PHE A 269 -24.16 -12.66 -5.06
N ILE A 270 -24.77 -12.46 -6.23
CA ILE A 270 -24.45 -11.39 -7.16
C ILE A 270 -25.71 -10.62 -7.53
N GLY A 271 -25.66 -9.29 -7.36
CA GLY A 271 -26.83 -8.44 -7.57
C GLY A 271 -26.93 -7.31 -6.57
N SER A 272 -28.16 -6.91 -6.22
CA SER A 272 -28.44 -5.89 -5.20
C SER A 272 -29.21 -6.46 -4.01
N VAL A 273 -28.79 -6.06 -2.80
CA VAL A 273 -29.46 -6.38 -1.54
C VAL A 273 -29.71 -5.09 -0.78
N TRP A 274 -30.92 -4.95 -0.26
CA TRP A 274 -31.34 -3.81 0.53
C TRP A 274 -31.41 -4.19 2.00
N PHE A 275 -30.77 -3.40 2.85
CA PHE A 275 -30.78 -3.55 4.30
C PHE A 275 -31.51 -2.40 4.93
N CYS A 276 -32.37 -2.70 5.91
CA CYS A 276 -33.20 -1.70 6.59
C CYS A 276 -33.15 -1.90 8.10
N ARG A 277 -33.07 -0.80 8.83
CA ARG A 277 -33.17 -0.78 10.29
C ARG A 277 -33.84 0.49 10.79
N SER A 278 -34.78 0.34 11.73
CA SER A 278 -35.26 1.46 12.56
C SER A 278 -34.36 1.64 13.77
N PHE A 279 -34.15 2.88 14.19
CA PHE A 279 -33.37 3.27 15.35
C PHE A 279 -33.96 4.52 16.01
N THR A 280 -33.69 4.69 17.31
CA THR A 280 -34.21 5.84 18.08
C THR A 280 -33.11 6.87 18.27
N VAL A 281 -33.47 8.14 18.10
CA VAL A 281 -32.59 9.32 18.29
C VAL A 281 -33.11 10.17 19.43
N SER A 282 -32.21 10.54 20.34
CA SER A 282 -32.49 11.47 21.45
C SER A 282 -32.41 12.95 21.02
N ASP A 283 -32.76 13.86 21.92
CA ASP A 283 -32.60 15.31 21.71
C ASP A 283 -31.14 15.74 21.47
N LYS A 284 -30.16 14.93 21.90
CA LYS A 284 -28.72 15.23 21.72
C LYS A 284 -28.25 15.13 20.28
N LEU A 285 -28.92 14.30 19.47
CA LEU A 285 -28.62 14.10 18.05
C LEU A 285 -29.68 14.67 17.12
N ALA A 286 -30.93 14.81 17.59
CA ALA A 286 -32.04 15.28 16.75
C ALA A 286 -31.75 16.66 16.17
N GLY A 287 -31.91 16.81 14.86
CA GLY A 287 -31.71 18.07 14.14
C GLY A 287 -30.24 18.48 13.97
N LYS A 288 -29.29 17.77 14.58
CA LYS A 288 -27.85 18.11 14.51
C LYS A 288 -27.15 17.32 13.42
N GLN A 289 -26.02 17.85 12.95
CA GLN A 289 -25.10 17.11 12.09
C GLN A 289 -24.46 15.97 12.87
N ALA A 290 -24.22 14.83 12.19
CA ALA A 290 -23.54 13.68 12.78
C ALA A 290 -22.59 13.01 11.80
N LYS A 291 -21.55 12.35 12.31
CA LYS A 291 -20.69 11.42 11.53
C LYS A 291 -21.37 10.06 11.46
N LEU A 292 -21.31 9.41 10.31
CA LEU A 292 -21.81 8.05 10.10
C LEU A 292 -20.69 7.18 9.56
N TRP A 293 -20.35 6.12 10.29
CA TRP A 293 -19.41 5.09 9.81
C TRP A 293 -20.12 3.75 9.70
N LEU A 294 -19.86 3.05 8.58
CA LEU A 294 -20.45 1.76 8.26
C LEU A 294 -19.38 0.75 7.85
N GLY A 295 -18.23 0.78 8.53
CA GLY A 295 -17.10 -0.13 8.28
C GLY A 295 -16.61 -0.09 6.84
N THR A 296 -16.39 -1.27 6.26
CA THR A 296 -16.23 -1.49 4.82
C THR A 296 -17.32 -2.44 4.35
N ILE A 297 -17.98 -2.10 3.23
CA ILE A 297 -19.07 -2.88 2.64
C ILE A 297 -18.59 -3.33 1.25
N VAL A 298 -18.82 -4.58 0.88
CA VAL A 298 -18.35 -5.16 -0.38
C VAL A 298 -19.55 -5.54 -1.25
N ASP A 299 -19.57 -5.06 -2.50
CA ASP A 299 -18.53 -4.24 -3.21
C ASP A 299 -18.80 -2.75 -3.11
N SER A 300 -20.04 -2.30 -3.29
CA SER A 300 -20.45 -0.90 -3.25
C SER A 300 -21.75 -0.70 -2.48
N ASP A 301 -21.99 0.52 -2.00
CA ASP A 301 -23.20 0.85 -1.25
C ASP A 301 -23.74 2.22 -1.56
N THR A 302 -25.04 2.39 -1.29
CA THR A 302 -25.74 3.68 -1.24
C THR A 302 -26.56 3.72 0.04
N VAL A 303 -26.44 4.81 0.81
CA VAL A 303 -27.03 4.96 2.14
C VAL A 303 -28.11 6.03 2.14
N TYR A 304 -29.25 5.70 2.74
CA TYR A 304 -30.37 6.62 2.94
C TYR A 304 -30.77 6.67 4.42
N ILE A 305 -31.11 7.84 4.92
CA ILE A 305 -31.75 8.04 6.23
C ILE A 305 -33.06 8.77 6.02
N ASN A 306 -34.16 8.22 6.56
CA ASN A 306 -35.50 8.75 6.39
C ASN A 306 -35.85 9.02 4.91
N GLY A 307 -35.39 8.15 4.01
CA GLY A 307 -35.59 8.24 2.57
C GLY A 307 -34.71 9.24 1.81
N GLN A 308 -33.89 10.02 2.51
CA GLN A 308 -32.96 10.98 1.91
C GLN A 308 -31.56 10.35 1.75
N TRP A 309 -30.90 10.62 0.63
CA TRP A 309 -29.55 10.17 0.34
C TRP A 309 -28.54 10.82 1.31
N VAL A 310 -27.62 10.03 1.84
CA VAL A 310 -26.57 10.46 2.78
C VAL A 310 -25.18 10.29 2.18
N GLY A 311 -24.97 9.23 1.40
CA GLY A 311 -23.67 8.97 0.79
C GLY A 311 -23.65 7.66 0.02
N GLN A 312 -22.59 7.46 -0.75
CA GLN A 312 -22.30 6.22 -1.48
C GLN A 312 -20.81 5.98 -1.60
N THR A 313 -20.44 4.74 -1.82
CA THR A 313 -19.06 4.32 -2.12
C THR A 313 -19.12 3.24 -3.18
N ASP A 314 -18.41 3.43 -4.29
CA ASP A 314 -18.60 2.64 -5.50
C ASP A 314 -17.67 1.42 -5.61
N TYR A 315 -16.80 1.18 -4.60
CA TYR A 315 -15.96 -0.02 -4.58
C TYR A 315 -15.56 -0.45 -3.16
N GLN A 316 -14.99 -1.65 -3.03
CA GLN A 316 -14.91 -2.41 -1.78
C GLN A 316 -13.97 -1.87 -0.70
N TYR A 317 -12.87 -1.16 -1.04
CA TYR A 317 -11.80 -0.88 -0.07
C TYR A 317 -12.00 0.34 0.85
N PRO A 318 -12.58 1.48 0.41
CA PRO A 318 -12.70 2.62 1.30
C PRO A 318 -13.62 2.34 2.49
N PRO A 319 -13.27 2.77 3.70
CA PRO A 319 -14.22 2.78 4.80
C PRO A 319 -15.37 3.73 4.50
N ARG A 320 -16.59 3.31 4.84
CA ARG A 320 -17.81 4.08 4.66
C ARG A 320 -17.91 5.15 5.73
N LYS A 321 -17.46 6.34 5.40
CA LYS A 321 -17.43 7.51 6.28
C LYS A 321 -18.26 8.62 5.67
N TYR A 322 -19.48 8.79 6.17
CA TYR A 322 -20.45 9.76 5.66
C TYR A 322 -20.73 10.82 6.70
N THR A 323 -21.33 11.92 6.25
CA THR A 323 -21.87 12.97 7.11
C THR A 323 -23.38 12.98 7.01
N ILE A 324 -24.08 12.84 8.13
CA ILE A 324 -25.52 13.04 8.20
C ILE A 324 -25.77 14.54 8.32
N PRO A 325 -26.47 15.18 7.36
CA PRO A 325 -26.74 16.61 7.41
C PRO A 325 -27.58 17.01 8.62
N ALA A 326 -27.40 18.23 9.09
CA ALA A 326 -28.30 18.82 10.08
C ALA A 326 -29.77 18.84 9.58
N GLY A 327 -30.71 18.58 10.47
CA GLY A 327 -32.13 18.52 10.15
C GLY A 327 -32.64 17.18 9.63
N LEU A 328 -31.77 16.22 9.30
CA LEU A 328 -32.17 14.91 8.77
C LEU A 328 -32.63 13.95 9.86
N LEU A 329 -31.91 13.89 10.99
CA LEU A 329 -32.28 13.07 12.13
C LEU A 329 -33.41 13.71 12.92
N LYS A 330 -34.48 12.96 13.18
CA LYS A 330 -35.64 13.39 13.96
C LYS A 330 -35.59 12.82 15.37
N LYS A 331 -36.13 13.52 16.36
CA LYS A 331 -36.36 12.94 17.69
C LYS A 331 -37.28 11.73 17.59
N GLY A 332 -36.93 10.64 18.29
CA GLY A 332 -37.67 9.38 18.23
C GLY A 332 -37.21 8.50 17.09
N GLU A 333 -38.15 7.83 16.44
CA GLU A 333 -37.85 6.81 15.43
C GLU A 333 -37.36 7.39 14.11
N ASN A 334 -36.28 6.81 13.59
CA ASN A 334 -35.67 7.09 12.30
C ASN A 334 -35.40 5.75 11.60
N THR A 335 -35.23 5.80 10.28
CA THR A 335 -34.94 4.63 9.47
C THR A 335 -33.66 4.85 8.68
N ILE A 336 -32.75 3.89 8.70
CA ILE A 336 -31.58 3.81 7.80
C ILE A 336 -31.81 2.67 6.82
N VAL A 337 -31.53 2.94 5.55
CA VAL A 337 -31.57 1.96 4.47
C VAL A 337 -30.24 1.98 3.74
N ILE A 338 -29.68 0.80 3.50
CA ILE A 338 -28.42 0.62 2.77
C ILE A 338 -28.72 -0.31 1.58
N ARG A 339 -28.49 0.19 0.36
CA ARG A 339 -28.46 -0.63 -0.84
C ARG A 339 -27.03 -1.10 -1.06
N VAL A 340 -26.79 -2.39 -1.09
CA VAL A 340 -25.49 -2.98 -1.38
C VAL A 340 -25.54 -3.62 -2.76
N LYS A 341 -24.55 -3.33 -3.62
CA LYS A 341 -24.31 -4.04 -4.87
C LYS A 341 -23.15 -5.01 -4.65
N CYS A 342 -23.35 -6.26 -5.00
CA CYS A 342 -22.34 -7.31 -4.94
C CYS A 342 -22.04 -7.81 -6.35
N GLU A 343 -20.80 -7.66 -6.80
CA GLU A 343 -20.38 -7.88 -8.18
C GLU A 343 -19.69 -9.24 -8.38
N ASN A 344 -19.08 -9.76 -7.29
CA ASN A 344 -18.16 -10.89 -7.35
C ASN A 344 -18.49 -12.03 -6.39
N GLY A 345 -19.63 -12.02 -5.71
CA GLY A 345 -20.05 -13.08 -4.79
C GLY A 345 -19.40 -13.04 -3.39
N HIS A 346 -18.60 -12.01 -3.09
CA HIS A 346 -17.88 -11.87 -1.81
C HIS A 346 -18.46 -10.78 -0.91
N GLY A 347 -19.78 -10.60 -0.96
CA GLY A 347 -20.49 -9.55 -0.21
C GLY A 347 -20.26 -9.64 1.29
N ARG A 348 -20.15 -8.50 1.96
CA ARG A 348 -20.02 -8.43 3.42
C ARG A 348 -20.19 -7.02 3.99
N PHE A 349 -20.56 -6.99 5.25
CA PHE A 349 -20.27 -5.90 6.19
C PHE A 349 -19.11 -6.36 7.05
N THR A 350 -17.92 -5.81 6.88
CA THR A 350 -16.67 -6.35 7.44
C THR A 350 -16.69 -6.33 8.97
N PRO A 351 -16.58 -7.49 9.65
CA PRO A 351 -16.53 -7.57 11.12
C PRO A 351 -15.31 -6.84 11.71
N GLY A 352 -15.46 -6.37 12.96
CA GLY A 352 -14.38 -5.66 13.67
C GLY A 352 -14.18 -4.21 13.25
N LYS A 353 -14.99 -3.68 12.33
CA LYS A 353 -15.02 -2.26 11.97
C LYS A 353 -16.17 -1.54 12.68
N ASP A 354 -16.12 -0.20 12.68
CA ASP A 354 -17.15 0.65 13.29
C ASP A 354 -18.42 0.73 12.44
N TYR A 355 -19.56 0.47 13.08
CA TYR A 355 -20.91 0.68 12.54
C TYR A 355 -21.70 1.54 13.53
N ALA A 356 -21.67 2.85 13.36
CA ALA A 356 -22.27 3.80 14.28
C ALA A 356 -22.44 5.18 13.64
N PHE A 357 -23.27 6.00 14.22
CA PHE A 357 -23.28 7.44 13.97
C PHE A 357 -23.19 8.21 15.30
N TRP A 358 -22.63 9.41 15.25
CA TRP A 358 -22.40 10.22 16.46
C TRP A 358 -22.15 11.69 16.15
N ASN A 359 -22.35 12.50 17.19
CA ASN A 359 -21.81 13.84 17.32
C ASN A 359 -20.96 13.94 18.60
N GLU A 360 -20.69 15.14 19.10
CA GLU A 360 -19.91 15.35 20.33
C GLU A 360 -20.62 14.88 21.61
N GLU A 361 -21.96 14.76 21.58
CA GLU A 361 -22.79 14.51 22.75
C GLU A 361 -23.27 13.05 22.88
N GLU A 362 -23.42 12.34 21.75
CA GLU A 362 -24.01 11.00 21.75
C GLU A 362 -23.48 10.15 20.59
N ARG A 363 -23.33 8.85 20.87
CA ARG A 363 -23.00 7.82 19.89
C ARG A 363 -24.05 6.73 19.87
N VAL A 364 -24.55 6.38 18.70
CA VAL A 364 -25.54 5.32 18.48
C VAL A 364 -24.92 4.20 17.65
N SER A 365 -24.95 2.98 18.18
CA SER A 365 -24.48 1.79 17.46
C SER A 365 -25.49 1.32 16.43
N LEU A 366 -24.99 0.98 15.26
CA LEU A 366 -25.74 0.35 14.19
C LEU A 366 -25.45 -1.15 14.05
N GLN A 367 -24.63 -1.72 14.93
CA GLN A 367 -24.42 -3.18 15.00
C GLN A 367 -25.65 -3.88 15.55
N GLY A 368 -25.83 -5.15 15.18
CA GLY A 368 -26.93 -5.99 15.64
C GLY A 368 -28.00 -6.22 14.58
N LYS A 369 -29.26 -6.32 14.99
CA LYS A 369 -30.37 -6.78 14.14
C LYS A 369 -30.74 -5.77 13.05
N TRP A 370 -30.77 -6.25 11.81
CA TRP A 370 -31.26 -5.60 10.61
C TRP A 370 -32.22 -6.51 9.87
N ARG A 371 -32.93 -5.97 8.91
CA ARG A 371 -33.72 -6.72 7.95
C ARG A 371 -33.18 -6.49 6.55
N TYR A 372 -33.22 -7.53 5.71
CA TYR A 372 -32.78 -7.41 4.32
C TYR A 372 -33.74 -8.05 3.35
N ARG A 373 -33.70 -7.57 2.11
CA ARG A 373 -34.44 -8.10 0.97
C ARG A 373 -33.61 -7.98 -0.29
N ILE A 374 -33.65 -9.01 -1.14
CA ILE A 374 -32.97 -9.01 -2.43
C ILE A 374 -33.71 -8.07 -3.38
N GLY A 375 -33.00 -7.10 -3.96
CA GLY A 375 -33.53 -6.19 -4.98
C GLY A 375 -33.51 -6.83 -6.36
N ALA A 376 -32.36 -7.33 -6.77
CA ALA A 376 -32.16 -8.04 -8.03
C ALA A 376 -31.06 -9.09 -7.93
N VAL A 377 -31.15 -10.16 -8.73
CA VAL A 377 -30.11 -11.18 -8.91
C VAL A 377 -29.55 -11.03 -10.30
N CYS A 378 -28.22 -10.97 -10.43
CA CYS A 378 -27.53 -10.81 -11.70
C CYS A 378 -26.53 -11.95 -11.92
N LYS A 379 -26.02 -12.04 -13.15
CA LYS A 379 -24.79 -12.79 -13.42
C LYS A 379 -23.58 -11.97 -12.96
N GLN A 380 -22.48 -12.65 -12.70
CA GLN A 380 -21.23 -11.99 -12.35
C GLN A 380 -20.83 -10.98 -13.43
N ILE A 381 -20.31 -9.83 -13.00
CA ILE A 381 -19.73 -8.82 -13.90
C ILE A 381 -18.53 -9.42 -14.64
N GLU A 382 -18.33 -9.04 -15.89
CA GLU A 382 -17.14 -9.43 -16.62
C GLU A 382 -15.88 -8.87 -15.95
N GLU A 383 -14.80 -9.64 -15.98
CA GLU A 383 -13.55 -9.25 -15.33
C GLU A 383 -12.94 -8.02 -16.01
N THR A 384 -12.64 -7.02 -15.21
CA THR A 384 -11.95 -5.82 -15.66
C THR A 384 -10.52 -6.14 -16.08
N ASP A 385 -10.15 -5.77 -17.29
CA ASP A 385 -8.78 -5.83 -17.77
C ASP A 385 -8.02 -4.57 -17.31
N PHE A 386 -7.28 -4.68 -16.22
CA PHE A 386 -6.50 -3.56 -15.67
C PHE A 386 -5.27 -3.28 -16.54
N VAL A 387 -5.46 -2.45 -17.56
CA VAL A 387 -4.44 -2.11 -18.58
C VAL A 387 -3.16 -1.59 -17.92
N ASN A 388 -3.27 -0.68 -16.94
CA ASN A 388 -2.11 -0.08 -16.30
C ASN A 388 -1.28 -1.05 -15.45
N TRP A 389 -1.80 -2.26 -15.15
CA TRP A 389 -1.04 -3.26 -14.38
C TRP A 389 -0.22 -4.22 -15.27
N LYS A 390 -0.28 -4.04 -16.59
CA LYS A 390 0.45 -4.91 -17.52
C LYS A 390 1.97 -4.64 -17.49
N PRO A 391 2.79 -5.64 -17.82
CA PRO A 391 4.24 -5.52 -17.78
C PRO A 391 4.77 -4.29 -18.52
N THR A 392 5.78 -3.68 -17.98
CA THR A 392 6.51 -2.49 -18.50
C THR A 392 5.76 -1.16 -18.51
N GLY A 393 4.42 -1.16 -18.46
CA GLY A 393 3.64 0.06 -18.69
C GLY A 393 3.96 1.18 -17.70
N LEU A 394 3.96 0.88 -16.40
CA LEU A 394 4.24 1.87 -15.34
C LEU A 394 5.73 2.25 -15.30
N TYR A 395 6.62 1.31 -15.60
CA TYR A 395 8.04 1.64 -15.78
C TYR A 395 8.22 2.71 -16.84
N ASN A 396 7.68 2.49 -18.01
CA ASN A 396 7.84 3.41 -19.15
C ASN A 396 7.20 4.77 -18.88
N GLY A 397 5.99 4.80 -18.31
CA GLY A 397 5.22 6.01 -18.11
C GLY A 397 5.56 6.80 -16.84
N MET A 398 5.96 6.10 -15.78
CA MET A 398 6.13 6.72 -14.46
C MET A 398 7.55 6.65 -13.91
N MET A 399 8.25 5.51 -14.07
CA MET A 399 9.57 5.31 -13.46
C MET A 399 10.71 5.79 -14.36
N ALA A 400 10.69 5.49 -15.64
CA ALA A 400 11.78 5.81 -16.56
C ALA A 400 12.10 7.32 -16.64
N PRO A 401 11.12 8.23 -16.63
CA PRO A 401 11.40 9.66 -16.59
C PRO A 401 12.11 10.15 -15.31
N CYS A 402 12.09 9.34 -14.23
CA CYS A 402 12.78 9.65 -12.98
C CYS A 402 14.28 9.36 -13.04
N HIS A 403 14.73 8.45 -13.90
CA HIS A 403 16.12 7.96 -13.88
C HIS A 403 17.19 9.05 -14.00
N PRO A 404 16.98 10.14 -14.75
CA PRO A 404 17.96 11.22 -14.80
C PRO A 404 18.04 12.05 -13.50
N TYR A 405 17.02 11.97 -12.61
CA TYR A 405 16.99 12.74 -11.37
C TYR A 405 17.89 12.09 -10.32
N THR A 406 18.80 12.86 -9.71
CA THR A 406 19.71 12.35 -8.69
C THR A 406 18.95 12.10 -7.38
N ILE A 407 19.09 10.91 -6.79
CA ILE A 407 18.34 10.48 -5.62
C ILE A 407 19.23 9.89 -4.51
N ALA A 408 18.70 9.81 -3.30
CA ALA A 408 19.30 9.14 -2.16
C ALA A 408 19.04 7.62 -2.19
N GLY A 409 17.83 7.20 -2.57
CA GLY A 409 17.43 5.80 -2.58
C GLY A 409 15.97 5.60 -2.97
N ILE A 410 15.53 4.35 -2.85
CA ILE A 410 14.18 3.90 -3.22
C ILE A 410 13.48 3.31 -2.01
N LEU A 411 12.24 3.70 -1.79
CA LEU A 411 11.29 3.09 -0.86
C LEU A 411 10.29 2.27 -1.66
N TRP A 412 10.16 0.98 -1.34
CA TRP A 412 9.29 0.05 -2.05
C TRP A 412 8.28 -0.60 -1.13
N TYR A 413 6.98 -0.50 -1.47
CA TYR A 413 5.93 -1.18 -0.72
C TYR A 413 4.98 -1.87 -1.69
N GLN A 414 5.23 -3.15 -1.95
CA GLN A 414 4.51 -3.96 -2.92
C GLN A 414 4.70 -5.45 -2.58
N GLY A 415 3.82 -6.31 -3.07
CA GLY A 415 3.88 -7.76 -2.91
C GLY A 415 2.50 -8.38 -2.95
N GLU A 416 1.46 -7.63 -2.55
CA GLU A 416 0.09 -8.11 -2.44
C GLU A 416 -0.43 -8.65 -3.79
N ALA A 417 -0.20 -7.92 -4.87
CA ALA A 417 -0.67 -8.31 -6.21
C ALA A 417 0.08 -9.52 -6.79
N ASN A 418 1.31 -9.80 -6.32
CA ASN A 418 2.11 -10.95 -6.75
C ASN A 418 1.96 -12.17 -5.80
N SER A 419 1.26 -12.06 -4.67
CA SER A 419 1.09 -13.15 -3.70
C SER A 419 0.26 -14.33 -4.24
N TRP A 420 -0.47 -14.15 -5.33
CA TRP A 420 -1.19 -15.20 -6.05
C TRP A 420 -0.27 -16.14 -6.84
N ASN A 421 0.91 -15.66 -7.27
CA ASN A 421 1.96 -16.43 -7.92
C ASN A 421 3.32 -15.85 -7.53
N PRO A 422 3.83 -16.17 -6.32
CA PRO A 422 5.03 -15.54 -5.77
C PRO A 422 6.34 -16.13 -6.29
N ASP A 423 6.35 -17.24 -7.00
CA ASP A 423 7.54 -18.05 -7.31
C ASP A 423 8.67 -17.26 -7.99
N ASN A 424 8.33 -16.37 -8.89
CA ASN A 424 9.30 -15.55 -9.61
C ASN A 424 9.66 -14.23 -8.89
N TYR A 425 9.01 -13.93 -7.76
CA TYR A 425 9.09 -12.59 -7.16
C TYR A 425 10.51 -12.25 -6.66
N PHE A 426 11.28 -13.21 -6.18
CA PHE A 426 12.68 -12.98 -5.78
C PHE A 426 13.54 -12.57 -6.98
N ASP A 427 13.47 -13.31 -8.08
CA ASP A 427 14.26 -13.03 -9.29
C ASP A 427 13.84 -11.69 -9.93
N LEU A 428 12.53 -11.43 -10.01
CA LEU A 428 12.01 -10.14 -10.49
C LEU A 428 12.51 -8.97 -9.61
N THR A 429 12.47 -9.12 -8.28
CA THR A 429 13.00 -8.11 -7.35
C THR A 429 14.49 -7.87 -7.58
N LYS A 430 15.29 -8.91 -7.68
CA LYS A 430 16.73 -8.83 -7.97
C LYS A 430 17.00 -8.11 -9.29
N ARG A 431 16.30 -8.48 -10.35
CA ARG A 431 16.44 -7.88 -11.70
C ARG A 431 16.03 -6.41 -11.71
N MET A 432 14.90 -6.08 -11.08
CA MET A 432 14.43 -4.70 -10.97
C MET A 432 15.43 -3.82 -10.21
N MET A 433 15.94 -4.27 -9.06
CA MET A 433 16.94 -3.54 -8.29
C MET A 433 18.23 -3.31 -9.09
N ASN A 434 18.73 -4.33 -9.76
CA ASN A 434 19.94 -4.22 -10.57
C ASN A 434 19.71 -3.28 -11.75
N GLY A 435 18.59 -3.43 -12.48
CA GLY A 435 18.24 -2.55 -13.60
C GLY A 435 18.08 -1.09 -13.15
N TYR A 436 17.47 -0.83 -12.01
CA TYR A 436 17.37 0.52 -11.46
C TYR A 436 18.75 1.09 -11.12
N ARG A 437 19.62 0.33 -10.46
CA ARG A 437 21.00 0.71 -10.18
C ARG A 437 21.81 1.06 -11.43
N GLU A 438 21.63 0.30 -12.50
CA GLU A 438 22.22 0.59 -13.81
C GLU A 438 21.68 1.91 -14.40
N LYS A 439 20.35 2.10 -14.37
CA LYS A 439 19.73 3.32 -14.90
C LYS A 439 20.11 4.58 -14.13
N TRP A 440 20.29 4.52 -12.81
CA TRP A 440 20.80 5.62 -11.99
C TRP A 440 22.33 5.71 -11.98
N ASN A 441 23.03 4.78 -12.62
CA ASN A 441 24.48 4.65 -12.57
C ASN A 441 25.03 4.69 -11.12
N ASP A 442 24.32 4.04 -10.20
CA ASP A 442 24.64 3.95 -8.78
C ASP A 442 24.46 2.51 -8.30
N ARG A 443 25.55 1.73 -8.28
CA ARG A 443 25.54 0.30 -7.90
C ARG A 443 25.19 0.08 -6.43
N GLU A 444 25.36 1.10 -5.60
CA GLU A 444 25.09 1.05 -4.17
C GLU A 444 23.75 1.71 -3.81
N LEU A 445 22.95 2.13 -4.81
CA LEU A 445 21.67 2.79 -4.59
C LEU A 445 20.82 1.97 -3.60
N PRO A 446 20.49 2.56 -2.43
CA PRO A 446 19.75 1.86 -1.39
C PRO A 446 18.33 1.51 -1.83
N TYR A 447 17.91 0.31 -1.48
CA TYR A 447 16.55 -0.19 -1.73
C TYR A 447 15.93 -0.66 -0.42
N LEU A 448 15.06 0.18 0.15
CA LEU A 448 14.37 -0.11 1.41
C LEU A 448 12.94 -0.53 1.12
N TYR A 449 12.52 -1.68 1.64
CA TYR A 449 11.20 -2.20 1.32
C TYR A 449 10.44 -2.68 2.56
N VAL A 450 9.12 -2.78 2.40
CA VAL A 450 8.20 -3.22 3.45
C VAL A 450 7.75 -4.64 3.17
N GLN A 451 7.95 -5.53 4.14
CA GLN A 451 7.39 -6.89 4.13
C GLN A 451 5.87 -6.80 4.31
N LEU A 452 5.09 -7.69 3.69
CA LEU A 452 3.65 -7.69 3.78
C LEU A 452 3.15 -7.78 5.23
N PRO A 453 2.18 -6.93 5.64
CA PRO A 453 1.59 -6.94 6.98
C PRO A 453 0.66 -8.14 7.20
N ASN A 454 0.07 -8.27 8.39
CA ASN A 454 -1.05 -9.16 8.63
C ASN A 454 -2.23 -8.81 7.74
N PHE A 455 -2.86 -9.83 7.20
CA PHE A 455 -4.14 -9.74 6.52
C PHE A 455 -4.80 -11.11 6.50
N SER A 456 -6.01 -11.21 7.00
CA SER A 456 -6.82 -12.42 6.92
C SER A 456 -7.43 -12.52 5.52
N GLY A 457 -6.74 -13.24 4.65
CA GLY A 457 -7.20 -13.47 3.29
C GLY A 457 -8.43 -14.38 3.17
N GLU A 458 -9.09 -14.74 4.27
CA GLU A 458 -10.23 -15.69 4.29
C GLU A 458 -11.30 -15.43 3.21
N ILE A 459 -11.33 -14.20 2.68
CA ILE A 459 -12.25 -13.76 1.63
C ILE A 459 -11.63 -13.83 0.24
N TYR A 460 -10.29 -13.87 0.18
CA TYR A 460 -9.50 -13.85 -1.06
C TYR A 460 -8.58 -15.07 -1.19
N ASP A 461 -8.79 -16.10 -0.38
CA ASP A 461 -7.91 -17.26 -0.32
C ASP A 461 -7.92 -18.09 -1.61
N ILE A 462 -8.97 -17.94 -2.41
CA ILE A 462 -9.10 -18.67 -3.70
C ILE A 462 -9.56 -17.67 -4.76
N ASP A 463 -8.78 -17.53 -5.84
CA ASP A 463 -9.18 -16.78 -7.01
C ASP A 463 -10.17 -17.58 -7.88
N ARG A 464 -10.68 -16.95 -8.96
CA ARG A 464 -11.61 -17.59 -9.91
C ARG A 464 -11.04 -18.83 -10.60
N ASN A 465 -9.71 -19.00 -10.60
CA ASN A 465 -8.99 -20.12 -11.22
C ASN A 465 -8.64 -21.20 -10.19
N GLY A 466 -9.04 -21.03 -8.91
CA GLY A 466 -8.73 -21.95 -7.85
C GLY A 466 -7.34 -21.77 -7.22
N ASN A 467 -6.62 -20.68 -7.55
CA ASN A 467 -5.34 -20.39 -6.92
C ASN A 467 -5.56 -19.82 -5.52
N THR A 468 -4.71 -20.23 -4.58
CA THR A 468 -4.75 -19.72 -3.21
C THR A 468 -3.81 -18.53 -3.04
N CYS A 469 -4.32 -17.45 -2.45
CA CYS A 469 -3.49 -16.33 -2.04
C CYS A 469 -2.74 -16.71 -0.76
N SER A 470 -1.42 -16.77 -0.82
CA SER A 470 -0.62 -17.06 0.37
C SER A 470 0.40 -15.96 0.62
N TRP A 471 0.19 -15.22 1.69
CA TRP A 471 1.08 -14.16 2.11
C TRP A 471 2.34 -14.70 2.81
N ALA A 472 2.25 -15.88 3.39
CA ALA A 472 3.38 -16.50 4.08
C ALA A 472 4.56 -16.79 3.14
N PRO A 473 4.41 -17.44 1.97
CA PRO A 473 5.49 -17.58 0.99
C PRO A 473 6.03 -16.24 0.50
N MET A 474 5.15 -15.26 0.23
CA MET A 474 5.60 -13.92 -0.20
C MET A 474 6.48 -13.24 0.85
N ARG A 475 6.10 -13.30 2.13
CA ARG A 475 6.93 -12.74 3.22
C ARG A 475 8.29 -13.42 3.31
N GLU A 476 8.36 -14.75 3.12
CA GLU A 476 9.63 -15.47 3.10
C GLU A 476 10.50 -15.05 1.91
N ILE A 477 9.91 -14.87 0.75
CA ILE A 477 10.61 -14.34 -0.43
C ILE A 477 11.13 -12.92 -0.16
N GLN A 478 10.31 -12.05 0.42
CA GLN A 478 10.72 -10.71 0.82
C GLN A 478 11.86 -10.75 1.86
N ARG A 479 11.79 -11.67 2.86
CA ARG A 479 12.89 -11.87 3.82
C ARG A 479 14.17 -12.33 3.12
N SER A 480 14.07 -13.24 2.17
CA SER A 480 15.21 -13.75 1.40
C SER A 480 15.89 -12.65 0.57
N ALA A 481 15.16 -11.62 0.14
CA ALA A 481 15.71 -10.49 -0.59
C ALA A 481 16.68 -9.61 0.25
N LEU A 482 16.75 -9.79 1.58
CA LEU A 482 17.80 -9.20 2.41
C LEU A 482 19.22 -9.73 2.07
N SER A 483 19.32 -10.84 1.35
CA SER A 483 20.61 -11.34 0.82
C SER A 483 21.16 -10.47 -0.31
N LEU A 484 20.35 -9.60 -0.91
CA LEU A 484 20.77 -8.68 -1.96
C LEU A 484 21.47 -7.47 -1.34
N PRO A 485 22.63 -7.02 -1.87
CA PRO A 485 23.37 -5.91 -1.30
C PRO A 485 22.58 -4.60 -1.34
N GLY A 486 22.81 -3.73 -0.34
CA GLY A 486 22.18 -2.39 -0.27
C GLY A 486 20.68 -2.41 -0.01
N THR A 487 20.15 -3.51 0.54
CA THR A 487 18.74 -3.64 0.92
C THR A 487 18.50 -3.39 2.40
N GLY A 488 17.28 -3.01 2.73
CA GLY A 488 16.75 -2.97 4.08
C GLY A 488 15.27 -3.29 4.08
N MET A 489 14.82 -4.13 5.03
CA MET A 489 13.43 -4.57 5.12
C MET A 489 12.77 -4.07 6.40
N VAL A 490 11.60 -3.51 6.26
CA VAL A 490 10.71 -3.23 7.40
C VAL A 490 9.78 -4.41 7.60
N VAL A 491 9.86 -5.07 8.75
CA VAL A 491 8.86 -6.04 9.17
C VAL A 491 7.60 -5.29 9.60
N SER A 492 6.45 -5.68 9.08
CA SER A 492 5.18 -4.96 9.30
C SER A 492 4.04 -5.86 9.79
N MET A 493 4.32 -7.10 10.16
CA MET A 493 3.31 -8.06 10.58
C MET A 493 2.49 -7.58 11.78
N ASP A 494 3.10 -6.86 12.71
CA ASP A 494 2.46 -6.24 13.87
C ASP A 494 1.66 -4.96 13.56
N LEU A 495 1.82 -4.40 12.38
CA LEU A 495 1.22 -3.13 11.94
C LEU A 495 0.04 -3.33 11.00
N GLY A 496 -0.23 -4.58 10.63
CA GLY A 496 -1.38 -4.98 9.83
C GLY A 496 -2.70 -4.96 10.61
N GLU A 497 -3.78 -5.03 9.87
CA GLU A 497 -5.14 -5.25 10.36
C GLU A 497 -5.67 -6.51 9.69
N ASP A 498 -6.03 -7.54 10.47
CA ASP A 498 -6.46 -8.84 9.94
C ASP A 498 -7.63 -8.71 8.94
N ASN A 499 -8.45 -7.69 9.09
CA ASN A 499 -9.64 -7.41 8.28
C ASN A 499 -9.52 -6.22 7.32
N ASP A 500 -8.29 -5.73 7.07
CA ASP A 500 -8.06 -4.60 6.16
C ASP A 500 -6.78 -4.78 5.35
N LEU A 501 -6.93 -4.88 4.02
CA LEU A 501 -5.80 -4.92 3.08
C LEU A 501 -4.91 -3.66 3.15
N HIS A 502 -5.49 -2.56 3.60
CA HIS A 502 -4.85 -1.24 3.69
C HIS A 502 -4.77 -0.76 5.15
N PRO A 503 -3.95 -1.39 6.01
CA PRO A 503 -3.88 -1.04 7.42
C PRO A 503 -3.49 0.43 7.59
N LEU A 504 -4.13 1.10 8.54
CA LEU A 504 -3.99 2.55 8.72
C LEU A 504 -2.69 2.94 9.45
N ASN A 505 -1.94 1.99 10.02
CA ASN A 505 -0.69 2.29 10.73
C ASN A 505 0.48 2.54 9.76
N LYS A 506 0.40 3.63 8.98
CA LYS A 506 1.49 4.06 8.10
C LYS A 506 2.59 4.83 8.83
N LYS A 507 2.28 5.34 10.03
CA LYS A 507 3.25 6.10 10.84
C LYS A 507 4.43 5.25 11.28
N ASP A 508 4.16 4.06 11.83
CA ASP A 508 5.22 3.16 12.29
C ASP A 508 5.96 2.51 11.11
N ILE A 509 5.28 2.29 9.97
CA ILE A 509 5.95 1.89 8.71
C ILE A 509 6.98 2.96 8.30
N GLY A 510 6.55 4.22 8.19
CA GLY A 510 7.43 5.33 7.83
C GLY A 510 8.58 5.52 8.83
N PHE A 511 8.28 5.39 10.14
CA PHE A 511 9.31 5.40 11.19
C PHE A 511 10.36 4.31 10.97
N ARG A 512 9.95 3.05 10.78
CA ARG A 512 10.87 1.92 10.57
C ARG A 512 11.70 2.06 9.28
N LEU A 513 11.11 2.57 8.19
CA LEU A 513 11.84 2.90 6.97
C LEU A 513 12.91 3.98 7.23
N ALA A 514 12.57 5.02 7.99
CA ALA A 514 13.52 6.08 8.35
C ALA A 514 14.67 5.57 9.22
N MET A 515 14.40 4.66 10.16
CA MET A 515 15.45 4.02 10.96
C MET A 515 16.39 3.18 10.10
N GLN A 516 15.87 2.43 9.11
CA GLN A 516 16.69 1.71 8.13
C GLN A 516 17.59 2.67 7.33
N ALA A 517 17.02 3.77 6.82
CA ALA A 517 17.78 4.80 6.10
C ALA A 517 18.85 5.44 7.00
N ALA A 518 18.50 5.82 8.23
CA ALA A 518 19.42 6.43 9.19
C ALA A 518 20.64 5.54 9.49
N ALA A 519 20.41 4.26 9.75
CA ALA A 519 21.49 3.32 10.04
C ALA A 519 22.34 3.01 8.79
N LYS A 520 21.69 2.73 7.64
CA LYS A 520 22.40 2.20 6.46
C LYS A 520 23.06 3.28 5.60
N LEU A 521 22.48 4.48 5.50
CA LEU A 521 23.02 5.57 4.66
C LEU A 521 23.83 6.57 5.46
N TYR A 522 23.45 6.82 6.72
CA TYR A 522 24.09 7.85 7.53
C TYR A 522 25.00 7.28 8.62
N GLY A 523 25.01 5.95 8.78
CA GLY A 523 25.80 5.29 9.82
C GLY A 523 25.43 5.76 11.24
N LEU A 524 24.21 6.24 11.43
CA LEU A 524 23.73 6.60 12.76
C LEU A 524 23.63 5.33 13.61
N ASP A 525 24.02 5.42 14.87
CA ASP A 525 23.83 4.35 15.85
C ASP A 525 22.34 4.26 16.21
N ALA A 526 21.57 3.72 15.28
CA ALA A 526 20.13 3.62 15.35
C ALA A 526 19.73 2.16 15.16
N GLU A 527 18.99 1.62 16.12
CA GLU A 527 18.40 0.30 15.95
C GLU A 527 17.31 0.36 14.88
N CYS A 528 17.41 -0.53 13.90
CA CYS A 528 16.53 -0.51 12.72
C CYS A 528 15.99 -1.89 12.32
N GLU A 529 16.47 -2.95 12.98
CA GLU A 529 16.15 -4.35 12.67
C GLU A 529 15.76 -5.10 13.95
N GLY A 530 14.80 -6.01 13.86
CA GLY A 530 14.46 -6.95 14.92
C GLY A 530 15.41 -8.15 14.94
N PRO A 531 15.16 -9.16 15.81
CA PRO A 531 15.96 -10.35 15.89
C PRO A 531 16.07 -11.06 14.54
N MET A 532 17.28 -11.41 14.13
CA MET A 532 17.57 -12.12 12.88
C MET A 532 18.18 -13.48 13.19
N ILE A 533 17.84 -14.48 12.40
CA ILE A 533 18.40 -15.84 12.56
C ILE A 533 19.86 -15.84 12.10
N LYS A 534 20.74 -16.33 12.98
CA LYS A 534 22.14 -16.56 12.69
C LYS A 534 22.42 -18.02 12.34
N SER A 535 21.85 -18.94 13.11
CA SER A 535 21.97 -20.38 12.88
C SER A 535 20.83 -21.14 13.53
N VAL A 536 20.58 -22.34 13.04
CA VAL A 536 19.60 -23.28 13.58
C VAL A 536 20.22 -24.65 13.73
N SER A 537 19.86 -25.37 14.80
CA SER A 537 20.28 -26.75 15.04
C SER A 537 19.14 -27.52 15.71
N ALA A 538 19.07 -28.83 15.42
CA ALA A 538 18.10 -29.72 16.02
C ALA A 538 18.82 -30.87 16.73
N ALA A 539 18.38 -31.26 17.92
CA ALA A 539 18.87 -32.39 18.68
C ALA A 539 17.69 -33.24 19.16
N CYS A 540 17.85 -34.55 19.03
CA CYS A 540 16.94 -35.49 19.68
C CYS A 540 17.26 -35.50 21.19
N THR A 541 16.25 -35.29 22.02
CA THR A 541 16.39 -35.30 23.48
C THR A 541 15.95 -36.62 24.09
N ASP A 542 15.10 -37.38 23.38
CA ASP A 542 14.65 -38.71 23.75
C ASP A 542 14.14 -39.46 22.51
N GLU A 543 14.93 -40.41 22.02
CA GLU A 543 14.60 -41.21 20.83
C GLU A 543 13.35 -42.09 21.05
N SER A 544 13.19 -42.60 22.28
CA SER A 544 12.09 -43.51 22.59
C SER A 544 10.71 -42.84 22.55
N SER A 545 10.65 -41.57 22.85
CA SER A 545 9.43 -40.77 22.85
C SER A 545 9.32 -39.76 21.69
N GLY A 546 10.31 -39.73 20.78
CA GLY A 546 10.29 -38.82 19.62
C GLY A 546 10.37 -37.33 20.03
N ASN A 547 11.12 -37.02 21.08
CA ASN A 547 11.25 -35.67 21.58
C ASN A 547 12.46 -34.95 20.96
N TYR A 548 12.23 -33.76 20.46
CA TYR A 548 13.26 -32.94 19.82
C TYR A 548 13.34 -31.54 20.42
N ARG A 549 14.57 -31.01 20.48
CA ARG A 549 14.84 -29.62 20.82
C ARG A 549 15.55 -28.95 19.65
N ILE A 550 14.97 -27.86 19.15
CA ILE A 550 15.52 -27.02 18.11
C ILE A 550 16.02 -25.73 18.78
N SER A 551 17.29 -25.40 18.55
CA SER A 551 17.90 -24.15 19.04
C SER A 551 18.15 -23.22 17.88
N ILE A 552 17.57 -22.03 17.94
CA ILE A 552 17.70 -20.96 16.94
C ILE A 552 18.52 -19.84 17.59
N GLN A 553 19.76 -19.69 17.14
CA GLN A 553 20.63 -18.61 17.57
C GLN A 553 20.28 -17.36 16.76
N CYS A 554 20.11 -16.22 17.42
CA CYS A 554 19.74 -14.96 16.81
C CYS A 554 20.84 -13.90 16.98
N GLU A 555 20.83 -12.92 16.11
CA GLU A 555 21.57 -11.66 16.20
C GLU A 555 20.58 -10.48 16.15
N LYS A 556 21.05 -9.25 16.29
CA LYS A 556 20.21 -8.04 16.40
C LYS A 556 19.19 -8.11 17.56
N CYS A 557 19.57 -8.78 18.64
CA CYS A 557 18.74 -8.99 19.82
C CYS A 557 18.99 -7.93 20.90
N SER A 558 19.25 -6.68 20.56
CA SER A 558 19.62 -5.61 21.49
C SER A 558 18.82 -5.63 22.81
N GLY A 559 19.52 -5.81 23.92
CA GLY A 559 18.93 -5.92 25.26
C GLY A 559 18.13 -7.20 25.53
N GLY A 560 18.13 -8.17 24.59
CA GLY A 560 17.41 -9.44 24.67
C GLY A 560 16.05 -9.43 23.97
N MET A 561 15.50 -10.63 23.78
CA MET A 561 14.22 -10.86 23.12
C MET A 561 13.05 -10.91 24.11
N TYR A 562 11.86 -10.50 23.65
CA TYR A 562 10.62 -10.64 24.42
C TYR A 562 9.42 -10.86 23.47
N ALA A 563 8.38 -11.47 24.01
CA ALA A 563 7.12 -11.67 23.29
C ALA A 563 6.12 -10.58 23.62
N PHE A 564 5.49 -10.01 22.59
CA PHE A 564 4.47 -8.98 22.76
C PHE A 564 3.40 -9.06 21.68
N SER A 565 2.15 -8.87 22.10
CA SER A 565 1.03 -8.56 21.20
C SER A 565 0.02 -7.71 21.98
N PRO A 566 -0.52 -6.64 21.39
CA PRO A 566 -1.59 -5.84 22.01
C PRO A 566 -2.85 -6.65 22.31
N ASN A 567 -3.20 -7.61 21.43
CA ASN A 567 -4.52 -8.22 21.39
C ASN A 567 -4.52 -9.76 21.41
N LYS A 568 -3.36 -10.43 21.29
CA LYS A 568 -3.27 -11.89 21.08
C LYS A 568 -2.52 -12.63 22.21
N GLY A 569 -2.45 -12.03 23.41
CA GLY A 569 -1.80 -12.64 24.57
C GLY A 569 -0.28 -12.49 24.57
N LYS A 570 0.41 -13.24 25.44
CA LYS A 570 1.88 -13.21 25.60
C LYS A 570 2.55 -14.50 25.14
N SER A 571 1.78 -15.51 24.76
CA SER A 571 2.30 -16.78 24.29
C SER A 571 2.76 -16.69 22.84
N VAL A 572 3.92 -17.27 22.54
CA VAL A 572 4.46 -17.36 21.18
C VAL A 572 3.97 -18.69 20.59
N ASP A 573 2.75 -18.66 20.02
CA ASP A 573 2.04 -19.87 19.59
C ASP A 573 2.23 -20.19 18.10
N ASP A 574 3.00 -19.39 17.36
CA ASP A 574 3.13 -19.46 15.91
C ASP A 574 4.40 -20.17 15.43
N PHE A 575 4.92 -21.12 16.23
CA PHE A 575 5.97 -22.03 15.78
C PHE A 575 5.39 -23.37 15.37
N GLU A 576 5.82 -23.84 14.22
CA GLU A 576 5.53 -25.16 13.68
C GLU A 576 6.82 -25.88 13.32
N VAL A 577 6.90 -27.17 13.63
CA VAL A 577 8.02 -28.02 13.22
C VAL A 577 7.47 -29.11 12.30
N LEU A 578 8.07 -29.30 11.14
CA LEU A 578 7.69 -30.35 10.20
C LEU A 578 8.72 -31.47 10.24
N ASP A 579 8.23 -32.72 10.21
CA ASP A 579 9.06 -33.90 10.06
C ASP A 579 9.30 -34.26 8.57
N VAL A 580 10.16 -35.24 8.34
CA VAL A 580 10.47 -35.74 6.99
C VAL A 580 9.26 -36.37 6.29
N LEU A 581 8.20 -36.72 7.02
CA LEU A 581 6.95 -37.27 6.47
C LEU A 581 5.94 -36.17 6.12
N GLY A 582 6.25 -34.89 6.43
CA GLY A 582 5.38 -33.75 6.19
C GLY A 582 4.36 -33.48 7.29
N ASN A 583 4.42 -34.18 8.42
CA ASN A 583 3.56 -33.90 9.56
C ASN A 583 4.01 -32.61 10.26
N SER A 584 3.03 -31.77 10.65
CA SER A 584 3.27 -30.53 11.39
C SER A 584 2.96 -30.69 12.87
N TYR A 585 3.88 -30.20 13.70
CA TYR A 585 3.81 -30.28 15.16
C TYR A 585 3.84 -28.89 15.76
N ARG A 586 2.96 -28.64 16.73
CA ARG A 586 3.05 -27.45 17.58
C ARG A 586 4.19 -27.60 18.55
N ALA A 587 4.82 -26.50 18.88
CA ALA A 587 6.00 -26.48 19.71
C ALA A 587 5.80 -25.61 20.95
N LYS A 588 6.48 -25.98 22.04
CA LYS A 588 6.66 -25.12 23.20
C LYS A 588 7.89 -24.24 22.95
N VAL A 589 7.74 -22.94 23.11
CA VAL A 589 8.79 -21.95 22.81
C VAL A 589 9.26 -21.28 24.09
N THR A 590 10.58 -21.18 24.23
CA THR A 590 11.23 -20.42 25.29
C THR A 590 12.18 -19.41 24.67
N LEU A 591 12.09 -18.14 25.09
CA LEU A 591 12.98 -17.08 24.66
C LEU A 591 14.08 -16.86 25.69
N ASP A 592 15.30 -16.86 25.22
CA ASP A 592 16.48 -16.43 25.96
C ASP A 592 16.99 -15.10 25.39
N THR A 593 18.08 -14.54 25.89
CA THR A 593 18.59 -13.23 25.45
C THR A 593 18.80 -13.14 23.94
N ASP A 594 19.40 -14.17 23.34
CA ASP A 594 19.77 -14.23 21.91
C ASP A 594 19.47 -15.59 21.27
N ARG A 595 18.69 -16.43 21.97
CA ARG A 595 18.35 -17.77 21.52
C ARG A 595 16.87 -18.09 21.72
N ILE A 596 16.29 -18.74 20.72
CA ILE A 596 14.94 -19.30 20.79
C ILE A 596 15.09 -20.82 20.91
N VAL A 597 14.46 -21.40 21.93
CA VAL A 597 14.37 -22.85 22.12
C VAL A 597 12.98 -23.31 21.79
N VAL A 598 12.89 -24.23 20.83
CA VAL A 598 11.64 -24.81 20.35
C VAL A 598 11.65 -26.30 20.71
N GLU A 599 10.73 -26.72 21.58
CA GLU A 599 10.62 -28.11 22.06
C GLU A 599 9.36 -28.74 21.46
N VAL A 600 9.55 -29.92 20.87
CA VAL A 600 8.48 -30.72 20.30
C VAL A 600 8.53 -32.11 20.91
N VAL A 601 7.36 -32.64 21.24
CA VAL A 601 7.20 -33.96 21.83
C VAL A 601 6.44 -34.90 20.90
N SER A 602 6.74 -36.19 21.01
CA SER A 602 6.02 -37.27 20.30
C SER A 602 6.03 -37.11 18.78
N MET A 603 7.14 -36.67 18.19
CA MET A 603 7.30 -36.66 16.74
C MET A 603 7.45 -38.07 16.18
N LEU A 604 6.76 -38.35 15.08
CA LEU A 604 6.79 -39.66 14.41
C LEU A 604 8.07 -39.88 13.59
N ALA A 605 8.73 -38.80 13.19
CA ALA A 605 9.94 -38.85 12.39
C ALA A 605 10.84 -37.64 12.68
N LYS A 606 12.08 -37.68 12.12
CA LYS A 606 13.08 -36.61 12.30
C LYS A 606 12.55 -35.25 11.81
N PRO A 607 12.74 -34.14 12.56
CA PRO A 607 12.40 -32.79 12.10
C PRO A 607 13.31 -32.37 10.94
N VAL A 608 12.74 -31.71 9.94
CA VAL A 608 13.43 -31.20 8.76
C VAL A 608 13.22 -29.71 8.53
N MET A 609 12.22 -29.11 9.19
CA MET A 609 11.87 -27.72 8.99
C MET A 609 11.27 -27.11 10.25
N VAL A 610 11.59 -25.85 10.52
CA VAL A 610 10.92 -25.01 11.52
C VAL A 610 10.39 -23.75 10.86
N ARG A 611 9.16 -23.38 11.21
CA ARG A 611 8.45 -22.18 10.71
C ARG A 611 8.05 -21.31 11.89
N TYR A 612 8.12 -19.99 11.68
CA TYR A 612 7.62 -18.97 12.60
C TYR A 612 6.67 -18.02 11.89
N CYS A 613 5.47 -17.81 12.43
CA CYS A 613 4.43 -16.96 11.86
C CYS A 613 4.17 -17.22 10.36
N TYR A 614 4.21 -18.48 9.95
CA TYR A 614 3.99 -18.89 8.55
C TYR A 614 2.50 -19.05 8.27
N GLY A 615 1.81 -17.94 8.24
CA GLY A 615 0.37 -17.84 7.97
C GLY A 615 0.01 -16.43 7.49
N ASN A 616 -1.21 -16.20 7.04
CA ASN A 616 -1.67 -14.89 6.60
C ASN A 616 -1.74 -13.90 7.78
N THR A 617 -2.10 -14.40 8.97
CA THR A 617 -2.09 -13.65 10.23
C THR A 617 -1.29 -14.40 11.29
N ASN A 618 -0.80 -13.68 12.32
CA ASN A 618 -0.24 -14.31 13.51
C ASN A 618 -1.36 -14.76 14.48
N LYS A 619 -1.16 -15.89 15.15
CA LYS A 619 -2.09 -16.43 16.15
C LYS A 619 -1.75 -15.98 17.57
N GLY A 620 -0.47 -15.74 17.86
CA GLY A 620 0.06 -15.37 19.17
C GLY A 620 0.86 -14.07 19.18
N ALA A 621 1.65 -13.90 20.23
CA ALA A 621 2.57 -12.78 20.37
C ALA A 621 3.72 -12.89 19.36
N LEU A 622 4.18 -11.76 18.87
CA LEU A 622 5.40 -11.66 18.05
C LEU A 622 6.63 -11.48 18.94
N ILE A 623 7.77 -11.87 18.42
CA ILE A 623 9.06 -11.73 19.09
C ILE A 623 9.68 -10.39 18.69
N TYR A 624 10.15 -9.64 19.68
CA TYR A 624 10.82 -8.34 19.51
C TYR A 624 12.17 -8.32 20.22
N ASN A 625 13.07 -7.47 19.77
CA ASN A 625 14.19 -7.01 20.60
C ASN A 625 13.76 -5.84 21.50
N ARG A 626 14.63 -5.41 22.41
CA ARG A 626 14.33 -4.31 23.35
C ARG A 626 14.28 -2.94 22.69
N GLY A 627 14.75 -2.80 21.47
CA GLY A 627 14.53 -1.61 20.62
C GLY A 627 13.12 -1.49 20.05
N GLY A 628 12.29 -2.51 20.20
CA GLY A 628 10.90 -2.50 19.74
C GLY A 628 10.71 -2.90 18.27
N PHE A 629 11.71 -3.56 17.68
CA PHE A 629 11.63 -4.07 16.31
C PHE A 629 11.27 -5.56 16.32
N PRO A 630 10.25 -5.96 15.54
CA PRO A 630 9.80 -7.35 15.49
C PRO A 630 10.70 -8.24 14.64
N MET A 631 10.76 -9.52 15.03
CA MET A 631 11.33 -10.57 14.22
C MET A 631 10.47 -10.84 12.97
N SER A 632 11.12 -10.99 11.82
CA SER A 632 10.42 -11.40 10.59
C SER A 632 9.89 -12.83 10.71
N PRO A 633 8.70 -13.14 10.16
CA PRO A 633 8.32 -14.51 9.85
C PRO A 633 9.41 -15.22 9.03
N PHE A 634 9.55 -16.52 9.23
CA PHE A 634 10.59 -17.29 8.53
C PHE A 634 10.25 -18.77 8.33
N VAL A 635 10.96 -19.38 7.41
CA VAL A 635 11.07 -20.84 7.21
C VAL A 635 12.55 -21.22 7.21
N MET A 636 12.94 -22.21 8.01
CA MET A 636 14.32 -22.72 8.07
C MET A 636 14.33 -24.23 7.96
N THR A 637 15.22 -24.75 7.11
CA THR A 637 15.55 -26.17 7.03
C THR A 637 16.50 -26.55 8.17
N LEU A 638 16.30 -27.74 8.77
CA LEU A 638 17.04 -28.27 9.93
C LEU A 638 18.11 -29.28 9.51
#